data_d9ca9157d8d348777feb5718fdf5f123
#
_entry.id   d9ca9157d8d348777feb5718fdf5f123
#
_cell.length_a   1.000
_cell.length_b   1.000
_cell.length_c   1.000
_cell.angle_alpha   90.00
_cell.angle_beta   90.00
_cell.angle_gamma   90.00
#
_symmetry.space_group_name_H-M   'P 1'
#
loop_
_entity.id
_entity.type
_entity.pdbx_description
1 polymer ?
#
loop_
_entity_poly.entity_id
_entity_poly.type
_entity_poly.pdbx_seq_one_letter_code
_entity_poly.pdbx_strand_id
1 'polypeptide(L)'
;MSLSLSIHSTDLEALEADVLVLGVLKGSDGAYLAPSSLSEDSVEGINELLEALGASGAPDQLLRLPGLEDTGAGIVALTGLGSDTAEGQERLDALRYAAGSAARQLVGSAEEIAFDFGVSSVEEIEAIAHGAVLGNFVEEGLRGKTQDSIKEEIESILIVSSIEQEEAEEALVHGLVLGETCLL
;
A
#
# COMPACT_ATOMS: atom_id res chain seq x y z
N MET A 1 20.22 -1.54 -4.41
CA MET A 1 20.08 -1.10 -3.00
C MET A 1 19.22 -2.12 -2.26
N SER A 2 19.33 -2.21 -0.93
CA SER A 2 18.51 -3.18 -0.17
C SER A 2 17.22 -2.49 0.24
N LEU A 3 16.07 -3.08 -0.11
CA LEU A 3 14.75 -2.63 0.31
C LEU A 3 14.65 -2.62 1.85
N SER A 4 14.22 -1.51 2.42
CA SER A 4 13.93 -1.38 3.85
C SER A 4 12.44 -1.53 4.10
N LEU A 5 12.05 -2.41 5.04
CA LEU A 5 10.68 -2.51 5.53
C LEU A 5 10.63 -2.12 7.01
N SER A 6 9.62 -1.36 7.39
CA SER A 6 9.42 -0.96 8.79
C SER A 6 7.94 -0.78 9.13
N ILE A 7 7.63 -0.82 10.44
CA ILE A 7 6.31 -0.52 10.97
C ILE A 7 6.28 0.95 11.38
N HIS A 8 5.22 1.65 11.01
CA HIS A 8 4.93 3.00 11.44
C HIS A 8 3.72 2.99 12.38
N SER A 9 3.73 3.87 13.37
CA SER A 9 2.57 4.07 14.25
C SER A 9 1.39 4.68 13.50
N THR A 10 0.24 4.76 14.15
CA THR A 10 -0.97 5.37 13.59
C THR A 10 -0.94 6.91 13.56
N ASP A 11 0.16 7.53 13.99
CA ASP A 11 0.38 8.97 13.90
C ASP A 11 0.88 9.33 12.48
N LEU A 12 -0.06 9.65 11.60
CA LEU A 12 0.25 9.98 10.21
C LEU A 12 0.86 11.37 10.01
N GLU A 13 0.72 12.29 10.99
CA GLU A 13 1.41 13.60 10.93
C GLU A 13 2.93 13.43 11.05
N ALA A 14 3.38 12.41 11.81
CA ALA A 14 4.79 12.07 11.95
C ALA A 14 5.33 11.16 10.83
N LEU A 15 4.50 10.79 9.86
CA LEU A 15 4.90 9.95 8.75
C LEU A 15 5.85 10.70 7.82
N GLU A 16 7.00 10.10 7.54
CA GLU A 16 7.92 10.55 6.51
C GLU A 16 7.87 9.56 5.35
N ALA A 17 7.08 9.89 4.31
CA ALA A 17 6.97 9.09 3.10
C ALA A 17 6.58 9.99 1.92
N ASP A 18 7.00 9.62 0.72
CA ASP A 18 6.58 10.32 -0.50
C ASP A 18 5.10 10.09 -0.78
N VAL A 19 4.64 8.84 -0.59
CA VAL A 19 3.28 8.43 -0.89
C VAL A 19 2.69 7.62 0.26
N LEU A 20 1.51 8.03 0.73
CA LEU A 20 0.64 7.24 1.61
C LEU A 20 -0.38 6.50 0.74
N VAL A 21 -0.38 5.18 0.79
CA VAL A 21 -1.31 4.31 0.06
C VAL A 21 -2.45 3.91 0.98
N LEU A 22 -3.67 4.28 0.58
CA LEU A 22 -4.92 3.95 1.27
C LEU A 22 -5.73 2.96 0.43
N GLY A 23 -6.54 2.16 1.09
CA GLY A 23 -7.42 1.20 0.44
C GLY A 23 -8.81 1.75 0.14
N VAL A 24 -9.38 1.34 -0.99
CA VAL A 24 -10.78 1.59 -1.36
C VAL A 24 -11.49 0.27 -1.50
N LEU A 25 -12.58 0.10 -0.76
CA LEU A 25 -13.42 -1.09 -0.80
C LEU A 25 -14.61 -0.88 -1.74
N LYS A 26 -15.04 -1.97 -2.34
CA LYS A 26 -16.26 -2.04 -3.14
C LYS A 26 -17.42 -2.55 -2.26
N GLY A 27 -18.28 -1.65 -1.84
CA GLY A 27 -19.50 -1.98 -1.11
C GLY A 27 -20.74 -2.12 -2.00
N SER A 28 -21.86 -2.47 -1.38
CA SER A 28 -23.16 -2.61 -2.07
C SER A 28 -23.67 -1.29 -2.65
N ASP A 29 -23.41 -0.19 -1.97
CA ASP A 29 -23.89 1.15 -2.32
C ASP A 29 -22.84 2.03 -3.01
N GLY A 30 -21.70 1.45 -3.36
CA GLY A 30 -20.59 2.14 -4.03
C GLY A 30 -19.24 1.91 -3.33
N ALA A 31 -18.23 2.59 -3.83
CA ALA A 31 -16.90 2.54 -3.26
C ALA A 31 -16.80 3.43 -2.02
N TYR A 32 -16.03 3.01 -1.04
CA TYR A 32 -15.69 3.79 0.13
C TYR A 32 -14.28 3.50 0.64
N LEU A 33 -13.72 4.45 1.39
CA LEU A 33 -12.37 4.30 1.94
C LEU A 33 -12.36 3.19 3.00
N ALA A 34 -11.42 2.27 2.87
CA ALA A 34 -11.19 1.24 3.91
C ALA A 34 -10.75 1.90 5.22
N PRO A 35 -10.88 1.19 6.36
CA PRO A 35 -10.34 1.68 7.63
C PRO A 35 -8.90 2.15 7.49
N SER A 36 -8.59 3.28 8.09
CA SER A 36 -7.27 3.89 8.06
C SER A 36 -7.03 4.69 9.34
N SER A 37 -5.83 5.25 9.49
CA SER A 37 -5.48 6.10 10.62
C SER A 37 -5.72 7.60 10.36
N LEU A 38 -6.37 7.94 9.25
CA LEU A 38 -6.76 9.31 8.93
C LEU A 38 -7.79 9.86 9.92
N SER A 39 -7.83 11.18 10.04
CA SER A 39 -8.91 11.88 10.75
C SER A 39 -10.27 11.65 10.08
N GLU A 40 -11.35 11.77 10.86
CA GLU A 40 -12.72 11.62 10.33
C GLU A 40 -13.00 12.62 9.21
N ASP A 41 -12.53 13.85 9.33
CA ASP A 41 -12.71 14.89 8.32
C ASP A 41 -12.03 14.54 7.00
N SER A 42 -10.81 13.98 7.06
CA SER A 42 -10.08 13.52 5.87
C SER A 42 -10.73 12.31 5.22
N VAL A 43 -11.23 11.37 6.01
CA VAL A 43 -11.98 10.20 5.52
C VAL A 43 -13.27 10.64 4.81
N GLU A 44 -14.04 11.56 5.41
CA GLU A 44 -15.26 12.09 4.81
C GLU A 44 -14.95 12.84 3.49
N GLY A 45 -13.95 13.70 3.51
CA GLY A 45 -13.52 14.45 2.31
C GLY A 45 -13.09 13.55 1.16
N ILE A 46 -12.35 12.46 1.44
CA ILE A 46 -11.99 11.49 0.40
C ILE A 46 -13.23 10.77 -0.11
N ASN A 47 -14.11 10.28 0.78
CA ASN A 47 -15.31 9.54 0.38
C ASN A 47 -16.23 10.38 -0.53
N GLU A 48 -16.35 11.67 -0.30
CA GLU A 48 -17.11 12.59 -1.17
C GLU A 48 -16.51 12.71 -2.58
N LEU A 49 -15.20 12.52 -2.72
CA LEU A 49 -14.49 12.62 -4.00
C LEU A 49 -14.45 11.31 -4.79
N LEU A 50 -14.67 10.15 -4.17
CA LEU A 50 -14.47 8.84 -4.80
C LEU A 50 -15.26 8.68 -6.11
N GLU A 51 -16.52 9.10 -6.14
CA GLU A 51 -17.35 9.02 -7.35
C GLU A 51 -16.80 9.91 -8.47
N ALA A 52 -16.45 11.15 -8.15
CA ALA A 52 -15.87 12.09 -9.12
C ALA A 52 -14.51 11.64 -9.66
N LEU A 53 -13.73 10.94 -8.84
CA LEU A 53 -12.44 10.35 -9.20
C LEU A 53 -12.59 9.05 -10.01
N GLY A 54 -13.79 8.49 -10.10
CA GLY A 54 -14.04 7.19 -10.73
C GLY A 54 -13.48 6.02 -9.91
N ALA A 55 -13.35 6.20 -8.59
CA ALA A 55 -12.90 5.14 -7.69
C ALA A 55 -14.00 4.09 -7.54
N SER A 56 -13.68 2.84 -7.83
CA SER A 56 -14.62 1.73 -7.76
C SER A 56 -14.24 0.65 -6.74
N GLY A 57 -13.06 0.76 -6.14
CA GLY A 57 -12.51 -0.30 -5.30
C GLY A 57 -12.03 -1.52 -6.09
N ALA A 58 -12.04 -1.45 -7.42
CA ALA A 58 -11.60 -2.56 -8.25
C ALA A 58 -10.10 -2.85 -8.06
N PRO A 59 -9.70 -4.13 -8.06
CA PRO A 59 -8.29 -4.49 -8.05
C PRO A 59 -7.51 -3.78 -9.17
N ASP A 60 -6.25 -3.48 -8.93
CA ASP A 60 -5.32 -2.82 -9.87
C ASP A 60 -5.63 -1.33 -10.15
N GLN A 61 -6.68 -0.76 -9.59
CA GLN A 61 -6.95 0.67 -9.68
C GLN A 61 -6.02 1.43 -8.73
N LEU A 62 -5.34 2.46 -9.26
CA LEU A 62 -4.54 3.39 -8.45
C LEU A 62 -4.86 4.83 -8.87
N LEU A 63 -5.33 5.63 -7.93
CA LEU A 63 -5.63 7.04 -8.11
C LEU A 63 -4.72 7.86 -7.21
N ARG A 64 -4.26 9.02 -7.66
CA ARG A 64 -3.36 9.89 -6.89
C ARG A 64 -4.07 11.18 -6.54
N LEU A 65 -3.92 11.60 -5.29
CA LEU A 65 -4.39 12.87 -4.73
C LEU A 65 -3.19 13.64 -4.15
N PRO A 66 -3.27 14.97 -4.05
CA PRO A 66 -2.34 15.74 -3.25
C PRO A 66 -2.30 15.23 -1.80
N GLY A 67 -1.18 15.43 -1.11
CA GLY A 67 -1.07 15.12 0.31
C GLY A 67 -2.12 15.86 1.15
N LEU A 68 -2.53 15.24 2.25
CA LEU A 68 -3.49 15.79 3.20
C LEU A 68 -2.77 16.52 4.33
N GLU A 69 -3.43 17.50 4.95
CA GLU A 69 -2.83 18.31 6.03
C GLU A 69 -2.52 17.48 7.29
N ASP A 70 -3.26 16.41 7.52
CA ASP A 70 -3.10 15.49 8.66
C ASP A 70 -2.15 14.31 8.37
N THR A 71 -1.36 14.39 7.31
CA THR A 71 -0.35 13.38 6.97
C THR A 71 0.98 14.01 6.59
N GLY A 72 2.08 13.33 6.89
CA GLY A 72 3.41 13.74 6.45
C GLY A 72 3.74 13.33 4.99
N ALA A 73 2.82 12.71 4.28
CA ALA A 73 3.02 12.28 2.90
C ALA A 73 2.74 13.41 1.89
N GLY A 74 3.58 13.53 0.87
CA GLY A 74 3.38 14.51 -0.20
C GLY A 74 2.27 14.16 -1.18
N ILE A 75 1.95 12.88 -1.30
CA ILE A 75 0.90 12.33 -2.17
C ILE A 75 0.11 11.28 -1.41
N VAL A 76 -1.20 11.22 -1.63
CA VAL A 76 -2.06 10.12 -1.22
C VAL A 76 -2.45 9.31 -2.45
N ALA A 77 -2.24 8.01 -2.41
CA ALA A 77 -2.65 7.08 -3.45
C ALA A 77 -3.79 6.20 -2.95
N LEU A 78 -4.84 6.08 -3.75
CA LEU A 78 -5.99 5.22 -3.46
C LEU A 78 -5.90 3.97 -4.31
N THR A 79 -5.83 2.79 -3.69
CA THR A 79 -5.78 1.51 -4.40
C THR A 79 -7.00 0.65 -4.07
N GLY A 80 -7.51 -0.09 -5.06
CA GLY A 80 -8.67 -0.95 -4.87
C GLY A 80 -8.33 -2.22 -4.08
N LEU A 81 -9.07 -2.47 -3.00
CA LEU A 81 -8.99 -3.68 -2.18
C LEU A 81 -10.00 -4.77 -2.57
N GLY A 82 -10.87 -4.48 -3.54
CA GLY A 82 -11.94 -5.40 -3.93
C GLY A 82 -13.15 -5.35 -3.00
N SER A 83 -13.86 -6.48 -2.87
CA SER A 83 -15.10 -6.57 -2.10
C SER A 83 -14.89 -6.35 -0.61
N ASP A 84 -15.78 -5.58 0.00
CA ASP A 84 -15.86 -5.38 1.46
C ASP A 84 -16.35 -6.62 2.23
N THR A 85 -16.85 -7.63 1.51
CA THR A 85 -17.28 -8.92 2.11
C THR A 85 -16.18 -9.97 2.15
N ALA A 86 -14.98 -9.66 1.63
CA ALA A 86 -13.85 -10.59 1.66
C ALA A 86 -13.36 -10.83 3.09
N GLU A 87 -13.21 -12.08 3.48
CA GLU A 87 -12.79 -12.51 4.81
C GLU A 87 -11.71 -13.59 4.73
N GLY A 88 -11.01 -13.81 5.84
CA GLY A 88 -10.01 -14.88 5.96
C GLY A 88 -8.95 -14.82 4.85
N GLN A 89 -8.74 -15.93 4.15
CA GLN A 89 -7.73 -16.04 3.10
C GLN A 89 -8.02 -15.11 1.91
N GLU A 90 -9.29 -14.91 1.56
CA GLU A 90 -9.69 -14.02 0.48
C GLU A 90 -9.27 -12.56 0.76
N ARG A 91 -9.43 -12.12 2.02
CA ARG A 91 -8.96 -10.79 2.45
C ARG A 91 -7.42 -10.69 2.40
N LEU A 92 -6.71 -11.70 2.88
CA LEU A 92 -5.24 -11.71 2.82
C LEU A 92 -4.72 -11.66 1.37
N ASP A 93 -5.36 -12.39 0.46
CA ASP A 93 -5.02 -12.38 -0.96
C ASP A 93 -5.32 -11.01 -1.59
N ALA A 94 -6.43 -10.38 -1.22
CA ALA A 94 -6.78 -9.03 -1.68
C ALA A 94 -5.76 -7.98 -1.20
N LEU A 95 -5.33 -8.03 0.06
CA LEU A 95 -4.31 -7.13 0.61
C LEU A 95 -2.95 -7.35 -0.06
N ARG A 96 -2.53 -8.59 -0.24
CA ARG A 96 -1.28 -8.93 -0.94
C ARG A 96 -1.30 -8.39 -2.37
N TYR A 97 -2.38 -8.63 -3.09
CA TYR A 97 -2.53 -8.15 -4.46
C TYR A 97 -2.53 -6.63 -4.54
N ALA A 98 -3.28 -5.95 -3.68
CA ALA A 98 -3.37 -4.49 -3.67
C ALA A 98 -2.01 -3.84 -3.34
N ALA A 99 -1.30 -4.35 -2.36
CA ALA A 99 0.03 -3.85 -2.01
C ALA A 99 1.03 -4.04 -3.16
N GLY A 100 1.02 -5.21 -3.81
CA GLY A 100 1.88 -5.50 -4.96
C GLY A 100 1.53 -4.63 -6.18
N SER A 101 0.25 -4.45 -6.47
CA SER A 101 -0.22 -3.59 -7.55
C SER A 101 0.16 -2.12 -7.32
N ALA A 102 -0.04 -1.60 -6.11
CA ALA A 102 0.31 -0.23 -5.76
C ALA A 102 1.84 -0.02 -5.85
N ALA A 103 2.64 -0.90 -5.26
CA ALA A 103 4.10 -0.81 -5.32
C ALA A 103 4.58 -0.80 -6.77
N ARG A 104 4.13 -1.73 -7.60
CA ARG A 104 4.50 -1.80 -9.04
C ARG A 104 4.17 -0.52 -9.79
N GLN A 105 3.04 0.11 -9.50
CA GLN A 105 2.61 1.35 -10.17
C GLN A 105 3.33 2.60 -9.64
N LEU A 106 3.92 2.53 -8.44
CA LEU A 106 4.66 3.62 -7.82
C LEU A 106 6.18 3.54 -8.07
N VAL A 107 6.69 2.40 -8.52
CA VAL A 107 8.10 2.23 -8.93
C VAL A 107 8.49 3.32 -9.93
N GLY A 108 9.59 4.01 -9.66
CA GLY A 108 10.10 5.12 -10.46
C GLY A 108 9.36 6.45 -10.27
N SER A 109 8.45 6.53 -9.28
CA SER A 109 7.76 7.78 -8.92
C SER A 109 7.79 8.09 -7.43
N ALA A 110 8.27 7.17 -6.61
CA ALA A 110 8.44 7.33 -5.17
C ALA A 110 9.63 6.50 -4.68
N GLU A 111 10.36 7.00 -3.72
CA GLU A 111 11.46 6.29 -3.03
C GLU A 111 10.95 5.66 -1.73
N GLU A 112 10.03 6.33 -1.05
CA GLU A 112 9.44 5.89 0.21
C GLU A 112 7.92 5.85 0.12
N ILE A 113 7.33 4.69 0.40
CA ILE A 113 5.88 4.51 0.41
C ILE A 113 5.41 3.93 1.75
N ALA A 114 4.22 4.35 2.17
CA ALA A 114 3.57 3.81 3.36
C ALA A 114 2.20 3.22 2.98
N PHE A 115 1.86 2.06 3.55
CA PHE A 115 0.55 1.44 3.41
C PHE A 115 -0.24 1.61 4.71
N ASP A 116 -1.42 2.20 4.62
CA ASP A 116 -2.40 2.23 5.69
C ASP A 116 -3.71 1.61 5.23
N PHE A 117 -3.83 0.30 5.42
CA PHE A 117 -5.00 -0.49 5.06
C PHE A 117 -5.85 -0.89 6.28
N GLY A 118 -5.62 -0.25 7.43
CA GLY A 118 -6.35 -0.54 8.65
C GLY A 118 -6.16 -1.98 9.12
N VAL A 119 -4.90 -2.44 9.17
CA VAL A 119 -4.57 -3.82 9.53
C VAL A 119 -5.03 -4.17 10.94
N SER A 120 -5.60 -5.36 11.08
CA SER A 120 -6.15 -5.90 12.33
C SER A 120 -5.44 -7.15 12.83
N SER A 121 -4.52 -7.72 12.04
CA SER A 121 -3.77 -8.93 12.39
C SER A 121 -2.36 -8.93 11.81
N VAL A 122 -1.49 -9.75 12.39
CA VAL A 122 -0.12 -9.93 11.90
C VAL A 122 -0.08 -10.60 10.53
N GLU A 123 -1.04 -11.45 10.21
CA GLU A 123 -1.18 -12.10 8.90
C GLU A 123 -1.47 -11.06 7.80
N GLU A 124 -2.21 -9.99 8.12
CA GLU A 124 -2.45 -8.89 7.18
C GLU A 124 -1.15 -8.09 6.92
N ILE A 125 -0.33 -7.85 7.94
CA ILE A 125 0.99 -7.22 7.79
C ILE A 125 1.88 -8.07 6.88
N GLU A 126 1.96 -9.36 7.13
CA GLU A 126 2.72 -10.31 6.31
C GLU A 126 2.26 -10.29 4.84
N ALA A 127 0.94 -10.31 4.61
CA ALA A 127 0.37 -10.28 3.27
C ALA A 127 0.73 -8.99 2.51
N ILE A 128 0.64 -7.83 3.18
CA ILE A 128 1.00 -6.53 2.59
C ILE A 128 2.50 -6.48 2.28
N ALA A 129 3.36 -6.87 3.22
CA ALA A 129 4.80 -6.90 3.04
C ALA A 129 5.19 -7.81 1.86
N HIS A 130 4.66 -9.03 1.82
CA HIS A 130 4.89 -9.99 0.74
C HIS A 130 4.50 -9.40 -0.63
N GLY A 131 3.30 -8.84 -0.74
CA GLY A 131 2.81 -8.23 -1.98
C GLY A 131 3.66 -7.03 -2.41
N ALA A 132 3.99 -6.15 -1.48
CA ALA A 132 4.79 -4.94 -1.77
C ALA A 132 6.20 -5.29 -2.26
N VAL A 133 6.85 -6.28 -1.67
CA VAL A 133 8.17 -6.78 -2.12
C VAL A 133 8.09 -7.30 -3.56
N LEU A 134 7.09 -8.13 -3.86
CA LEU A 134 6.88 -8.63 -5.22
C LEU A 134 6.59 -7.52 -6.22
N GLY A 135 5.80 -6.53 -5.84
CA GLY A 135 5.46 -5.40 -6.70
C GLY A 135 6.60 -4.44 -6.96
N ASN A 136 7.55 -4.35 -6.03
CA ASN A 136 8.74 -3.49 -6.16
C ASN A 136 9.82 -4.07 -7.08
N PHE A 137 9.73 -5.35 -7.41
CA PHE A 137 10.71 -5.99 -8.26
C PHE A 137 10.69 -5.43 -9.69
N VAL A 138 11.85 -4.92 -10.12
CA VAL A 138 12.08 -4.44 -11.49
C VAL A 138 12.97 -5.44 -12.22
N GLU A 139 12.42 -6.11 -13.22
CA GLU A 139 13.19 -7.06 -14.03
C GLU A 139 14.16 -6.32 -14.96
N GLU A 140 15.44 -6.35 -14.68
CA GLU A 140 16.48 -5.67 -15.46
C GLU A 140 16.73 -6.29 -16.85
N GLY A 141 16.15 -7.45 -17.15
CA GLY A 141 16.62 -8.33 -18.24
C GLY A 141 15.81 -8.36 -19.53
N LEU A 142 14.56 -7.94 -19.58
CA LEU A 142 13.66 -8.22 -20.71
C LEU A 142 13.27 -7.02 -21.59
N ARG A 143 13.72 -5.81 -21.30
CA ARG A 143 13.49 -4.65 -22.17
C ARG A 143 14.77 -4.26 -22.88
N GLY A 144 14.81 -4.57 -24.16
CA GLY A 144 15.93 -4.25 -25.05
C GLY A 144 16.36 -2.79 -24.93
N LYS A 145 17.66 -2.62 -24.73
CA LYS A 145 18.52 -1.43 -24.93
C LYS A 145 17.81 -0.10 -25.21
N THR A 146 17.26 0.52 -24.20
CA THR A 146 17.19 1.98 -24.10
C THR A 146 17.53 2.31 -22.65
N GLN A 147 18.73 2.81 -22.46
CA GLN A 147 19.38 3.11 -21.17
C GLN A 147 18.69 4.25 -20.40
N ASP A 148 17.63 4.85 -20.96
CA ASP A 148 16.94 6.02 -20.43
C ASP A 148 15.65 5.73 -19.64
N SER A 149 15.35 4.48 -19.30
CA SER A 149 14.11 4.13 -18.61
C SER A 149 14.25 3.04 -17.52
N ILE A 150 15.38 2.94 -16.85
CA ILE A 150 15.48 2.12 -15.64
C ILE A 150 14.70 2.89 -14.56
N LYS A 151 13.51 2.38 -14.21
CA LYS A 151 12.74 2.90 -13.08
C LYS A 151 13.49 2.53 -11.81
N GLU A 152 13.70 3.51 -10.95
CA GLU A 152 14.28 3.28 -9.63
C GLU A 152 13.29 2.51 -8.76
N GLU A 153 13.78 1.48 -8.07
CA GLU A 153 13.00 0.71 -7.10
C GLU A 153 12.64 1.59 -5.90
N ILE A 154 11.56 1.24 -5.23
CA ILE A 154 11.22 1.84 -3.93
C ILE A 154 12.27 1.39 -2.92
N GLU A 155 12.84 2.32 -2.18
CA GLU A 155 13.90 2.07 -1.21
C GLU A 155 13.36 1.71 0.17
N SER A 156 12.21 2.30 0.55
CA SER A 156 11.59 2.11 1.86
C SER A 156 10.09 1.88 1.75
N ILE A 157 9.61 0.85 2.44
CA ILE A 157 8.19 0.53 2.59
C ILE A 157 7.83 0.52 4.06
N LEU A 158 6.86 1.35 4.44
CA LEU A 158 6.32 1.41 5.78
C LEU A 158 4.91 0.79 5.79
N ILE A 159 4.58 0.07 6.86
CA ILE A 159 3.21 -0.41 7.10
C ILE A 159 2.70 0.24 8.38
N VAL A 160 1.61 0.99 8.27
CA VAL A 160 0.96 1.65 9.41
C VAL A 160 0.17 0.61 10.20
N SER A 161 0.46 0.49 11.48
CA SER A 161 -0.19 -0.48 12.36
C SER A 161 -0.23 -0.02 13.81
N SER A 162 -1.29 -0.41 14.51
CA SER A 162 -1.42 -0.30 15.97
C SER A 162 -1.09 -1.61 16.71
N ILE A 163 -0.70 -2.65 15.98
CA ILE A 163 -0.30 -3.94 16.56
C ILE A 163 1.01 -3.77 17.33
N GLU A 164 1.20 -4.57 18.38
CA GLU A 164 2.42 -4.57 19.17
C GLU A 164 3.65 -4.72 18.27
N GLN A 165 4.66 -3.88 18.53
CA GLN A 165 5.76 -3.69 17.57
C GLN A 165 6.56 -4.97 17.29
N GLU A 166 6.84 -5.76 18.33
CA GLU A 166 7.62 -7.00 18.17
C GLU A 166 6.89 -8.00 17.27
N GLU A 167 5.59 -8.21 17.49
CA GLU A 167 4.76 -9.11 16.66
C GLU A 167 4.63 -8.59 15.21
N ALA A 168 4.48 -7.28 15.06
CA ALA A 168 4.38 -6.65 13.75
C ALA A 168 5.69 -6.74 12.95
N GLU A 169 6.84 -6.56 13.60
CA GLU A 169 8.16 -6.69 12.98
C GLU A 169 8.47 -8.14 12.56
N GLU A 170 8.09 -9.14 13.36
CA GLU A 170 8.22 -10.55 12.99
C GLU A 170 7.41 -10.87 11.72
N ALA A 171 6.16 -10.41 11.65
CA ALA A 171 5.30 -10.59 10.47
C ALA A 171 5.89 -9.90 9.22
N LEU A 172 6.47 -8.71 9.41
CA LEU A 172 7.13 -7.96 8.36
C LEU A 172 8.31 -8.72 7.75
N VAL A 173 9.19 -9.25 8.62
CA VAL A 173 10.35 -10.06 8.20
C VAL A 173 9.89 -11.33 7.46
N HIS A 174 8.84 -11.98 7.95
CA HIS A 174 8.30 -13.17 7.30
C HIS A 174 7.74 -12.85 5.91
N GLY A 175 6.99 -11.75 5.76
CA GLY A 175 6.51 -11.29 4.47
C GLY A 175 7.63 -10.92 3.49
N LEU A 176 8.69 -10.29 3.97
CA LEU A 176 9.89 -9.99 3.17
C LEU A 176 10.53 -11.27 2.63
N VAL A 177 10.79 -12.25 3.50
CA VAL A 177 11.40 -13.54 3.11
C VAL A 177 10.54 -14.28 2.08
N LEU A 178 9.21 -14.28 2.25
CA LEU A 178 8.29 -14.88 1.29
C LEU A 178 8.36 -14.18 -0.06
N GLY A 179 8.38 -12.85 -0.08
CA GLY A 179 8.48 -12.05 -1.30
C GLY A 179 9.80 -12.30 -2.04
N GLU A 180 10.92 -12.24 -1.35
CA GLU A 180 12.24 -12.49 -1.93
C GLU A 180 12.38 -13.94 -2.46
N THR A 181 11.83 -14.93 -1.74
CA THR A 181 11.88 -16.34 -2.17
C THR A 181 11.10 -16.57 -3.46
N CYS A 182 10.01 -15.85 -3.69
CA CYS A 182 9.25 -15.94 -4.94
C CYS A 182 9.97 -15.32 -6.15
N LEU A 183 11.00 -14.49 -5.93
CA LEU A 183 11.78 -13.84 -6.98
C LEU A 183 13.00 -14.66 -7.43
N LEU A 184 13.32 -15.74 -6.71
CA LEU A 184 14.42 -16.68 -7.03
C LEU A 184 13.96 -17.73 -8.05
#